data_64dbe3cda8c1bf0d8864e9c00e839df8
#
_entry.id   64dbe3cda8c1bf0d8864e9c00e839df8
#
_cell.length_a   1.000
_cell.length_b   1.000
_cell.length_c   1.000
_cell.angle_alpha   90.00
_cell.angle_beta   90.00
_cell.angle_gamma   90.00
#
_symmetry.space_group_name_H-M   'P 1'
#
loop_
_entity.id
_entity.type
_entity.pdbx_description
1 polymer ?
#
loop_
_entity_poly.entity_id
_entity_poly.type
_entity_poly.pdbx_seq_one_letter_code
_entity_poly.pdbx_strand_id
1 'polypeptide(L)'
;AGHPQIKTPVIDSLAARGVRFENAFVQTPICMASRASLFTGLTTTTHGYHGNPGHPVRKEDLDTSFPTLLRQSGYQTAFYGKQHVKWEKGVNGMTSMFDDHEVLHRNPYLKKMPDGSLRHVDEIIGDKSVAFVQAQSAEKPFFLYMSFNISHAEDGDKRPGYHYQWPLAEDGLFEDIEPI
;
A
#
# COMPACT_ATOMS: atom_id res chain seq x y z
N ALA A 1 -17.11 -7.71 -0.12
CA ALA A 1 -16.68 -8.98 -0.70
C ALA A 1 -17.08 -10.17 0.18
N GLY A 2 -18.37 -10.39 0.33
CA GLY A 2 -18.94 -11.57 1.01
C GLY A 2 -19.11 -11.47 2.53
N HIS A 3 -18.77 -10.36 3.16
CA HIS A 3 -19.05 -10.15 4.57
C HIS A 3 -20.56 -9.89 4.77
N PRO A 4 -21.25 -10.52 5.74
CA PRO A 4 -22.70 -10.40 5.87
C PRO A 4 -23.17 -8.98 6.25
N GLN A 5 -22.37 -8.23 6.98
CA GLN A 5 -22.71 -6.91 7.51
C GLN A 5 -21.98 -5.77 6.77
N ILE A 6 -20.75 -5.98 6.33
CA ILE A 6 -19.96 -4.96 5.67
C ILE A 6 -20.22 -4.98 4.16
N LYS A 7 -20.64 -3.84 3.61
CA LYS A 7 -20.91 -3.68 2.19
C LYS A 7 -19.70 -3.08 1.49
N THR A 8 -19.27 -3.71 0.40
CA THR A 8 -18.12 -3.29 -0.40
C THR A 8 -18.50 -3.13 -1.88
N PRO A 9 -19.43 -2.21 -2.23
CA PRO A 9 -20.05 -2.19 -3.56
C PRO A 9 -19.05 -2.00 -4.69
N VAL A 10 -18.00 -1.21 -4.51
CA VAL A 10 -16.97 -0.98 -5.52
C VAL A 10 -16.10 -2.23 -5.72
N ILE A 11 -15.65 -2.86 -4.65
CA ILE A 11 -14.86 -4.10 -4.71
C ILE A 11 -15.71 -5.23 -5.31
N ASP A 12 -16.98 -5.32 -4.93
CA ASP A 12 -17.92 -6.31 -5.46
C ASP A 12 -18.16 -6.11 -6.97
N SER A 13 -18.26 -4.86 -7.41
CA SER A 13 -18.34 -4.50 -8.83
C SER A 13 -17.08 -4.90 -9.62
N LEU A 14 -15.91 -4.73 -9.04
CA LEU A 14 -14.66 -5.19 -9.65
C LEU A 14 -14.62 -6.72 -9.75
N ALA A 15 -15.01 -7.42 -8.69
CA ALA A 15 -15.08 -8.87 -8.68
C ALA A 15 -16.07 -9.42 -9.73
N ALA A 16 -17.23 -8.77 -9.90
CA ALA A 16 -18.23 -9.15 -10.88
C ALA A 16 -17.78 -9.01 -12.34
N ARG A 17 -16.85 -8.08 -12.62
CA ARG A 17 -16.31 -7.80 -13.96
C ARG A 17 -14.94 -8.42 -14.21
N GLY A 18 -14.34 -9.00 -13.21
CA GLY A 18 -12.99 -9.54 -13.24
C GLY A 18 -12.92 -10.95 -12.65
N VAL A 19 -11.80 -11.25 -12.00
CA VAL A 19 -11.54 -12.53 -11.34
C VAL A 19 -11.28 -12.31 -9.87
N ARG A 20 -12.00 -13.06 -9.02
CA ARG A 20 -11.73 -13.15 -7.59
C ARG A 20 -11.05 -14.47 -7.29
N PHE A 21 -9.83 -14.42 -6.76
CA PHE A 21 -9.12 -15.62 -6.35
C PHE A 21 -9.59 -16.07 -4.98
N GLU A 22 -10.15 -17.26 -4.87
CA GLU A 22 -10.58 -17.85 -3.59
C GLU A 22 -9.39 -18.35 -2.75
N ASN A 23 -8.30 -18.72 -3.42
CA ASN A 23 -7.07 -19.18 -2.77
C ASN A 23 -5.90 -18.33 -3.25
N ALA A 24 -5.51 -17.35 -2.43
CA ALA A 24 -4.34 -16.52 -2.65
C ALA A 24 -3.42 -16.60 -1.43
N PHE A 25 -2.12 -16.84 -1.68
CA PHE A 25 -1.13 -17.07 -0.63
C PHE A 25 0.01 -16.06 -0.73
N VAL A 26 0.53 -15.66 0.41
CA VAL A 26 1.77 -14.88 0.50
C VAL A 26 2.92 -15.77 0.97
N GLN A 27 4.12 -15.50 0.50
CA GLN A 27 5.33 -16.24 0.87
C GLN A 27 5.62 -16.17 2.37
N THR A 28 5.46 -15.00 2.96
CA THR A 28 5.75 -14.74 4.37
C THR A 28 4.78 -13.66 4.89
N PRO A 29 4.05 -13.89 6.00
CA PRO A 29 3.07 -12.95 6.52
C PRO A 29 3.74 -11.84 7.38
N ILE A 30 4.86 -11.31 6.90
CA ILE A 30 5.61 -10.18 7.50
C ILE A 30 5.72 -9.09 6.45
N CYS A 31 5.26 -7.88 6.79
CA CYS A 31 5.08 -6.78 5.84
C CYS A 31 6.31 -6.48 4.98
N MET A 32 7.52 -6.39 5.59
CA MET A 32 8.75 -6.09 4.85
C MET A 32 9.12 -7.24 3.90
N ALA A 33 9.12 -8.48 4.39
CA ALA A 33 9.47 -9.66 3.60
C ALA A 33 8.48 -9.91 2.46
N SER A 34 7.17 -9.81 2.76
CA SER A 34 6.11 -9.94 1.76
C SER A 34 6.20 -8.88 0.66
N ARG A 35 6.50 -7.62 1.02
CA ARG A 35 6.66 -6.53 0.04
C ARG A 35 7.92 -6.70 -0.81
N ALA A 36 9.01 -7.16 -0.22
CA ALA A 36 10.21 -7.49 -0.98
C ALA A 36 9.92 -8.60 -2.01
N SER A 37 9.24 -9.68 -1.59
CA SER A 37 8.81 -10.74 -2.51
C SER A 37 7.87 -10.21 -3.60
N LEU A 38 6.93 -9.34 -3.25
CA LEU A 38 6.00 -8.75 -4.21
C LEU A 38 6.72 -7.92 -5.27
N PHE A 39 7.66 -7.06 -4.88
CA PHE A 39 8.37 -6.21 -5.83
C PHE A 39 9.36 -6.98 -6.70
N THR A 40 10.07 -7.92 -6.12
CA THR A 40 11.16 -8.63 -6.82
C THR A 40 10.69 -9.89 -7.57
N GLY A 41 9.51 -10.43 -7.21
CA GLY A 41 9.06 -11.74 -7.69
C GLY A 41 9.83 -12.93 -7.10
N LEU A 42 10.74 -12.67 -6.15
CA LEU A 42 11.59 -13.68 -5.55
C LEU A 42 10.98 -14.24 -4.25
N THR A 43 11.30 -15.48 -3.94
CA THR A 43 10.95 -16.06 -2.64
C THR A 43 11.79 -15.47 -1.51
N THR A 44 11.31 -15.54 -0.28
CA THR A 44 12.06 -15.06 0.90
C THR A 44 13.40 -15.78 1.08
N THR A 45 13.48 -17.03 0.70
CA THR A 45 14.73 -17.80 0.71
C THR A 45 15.74 -17.28 -0.32
N THR A 46 15.27 -16.77 -1.44
CA THR A 46 16.14 -16.26 -2.52
C THR A 46 16.64 -14.86 -2.21
N HIS A 47 15.76 -13.91 -1.84
CA HIS A 47 16.18 -12.55 -1.54
C HIS A 47 16.73 -12.37 -0.12
N GLY A 48 16.59 -13.36 0.76
CA GLY A 48 17.16 -13.35 2.12
C GLY A 48 16.43 -12.42 3.10
N TYR A 49 15.30 -11.82 2.74
CA TYR A 49 14.57 -10.87 3.56
C TYR A 49 13.49 -11.59 4.37
N HIS A 50 13.84 -12.06 5.56
CA HIS A 50 12.99 -12.97 6.33
C HIS A 50 12.16 -12.31 7.45
N GLY A 51 12.41 -11.04 7.80
CA GLY A 51 11.76 -10.41 8.94
C GLY A 51 11.94 -8.90 9.05
N ASN A 52 11.60 -8.35 10.22
CA ASN A 52 11.74 -6.95 10.59
C ASN A 52 12.70 -6.80 11.79
N PRO A 53 13.88 -6.20 11.66
CA PRO A 53 14.55 -5.84 10.40
C PRO A 53 15.14 -7.08 9.71
N GLY A 54 15.07 -7.10 8.39
CA GLY A 54 15.68 -8.12 7.56
C GLY A 54 16.92 -7.60 6.81
N HIS A 55 17.51 -8.45 5.98
CA HIS A 55 18.53 -8.01 5.03
C HIS A 55 17.94 -7.02 4.03
N PRO A 56 18.70 -6.01 3.56
CA PRO A 56 18.23 -5.10 2.55
C PRO A 56 18.06 -5.81 1.20
N VAL A 57 17.06 -5.41 0.43
CA VAL A 57 16.90 -5.83 -0.96
C VAL A 57 18.07 -5.27 -1.76
N ARG A 58 18.75 -6.14 -2.52
CA ARG A 58 19.94 -5.80 -3.29
C ARG A 58 19.56 -4.97 -4.52
N LYS A 59 20.52 -4.20 -5.00
CA LYS A 59 20.32 -3.41 -6.22
C LYS A 59 19.97 -4.29 -7.42
N GLU A 60 20.61 -5.43 -7.58
CA GLU A 60 20.36 -6.36 -8.68
C GLU A 60 18.93 -6.93 -8.69
N ASP A 61 18.36 -7.23 -7.51
CA ASP A 61 16.98 -7.69 -7.39
C ASP A 61 15.98 -6.56 -7.69
N LEU A 62 16.38 -5.32 -7.38
CA LEU A 62 15.58 -4.14 -7.69
C LEU A 62 15.57 -3.84 -9.20
N ASP A 63 16.70 -3.97 -9.88
CA ASP A 63 16.81 -3.70 -11.31
C ASP A 63 15.91 -4.63 -12.15
N THR A 64 15.59 -5.82 -11.63
CA THR A 64 14.68 -6.80 -12.24
C THR A 64 13.31 -6.83 -11.58
N SER A 65 13.02 -5.91 -10.66
CA SER A 65 11.70 -5.83 -10.03
C SER A 65 10.62 -5.46 -11.04
N PHE A 66 9.38 -5.99 -10.83
CA PHE A 66 8.32 -5.78 -11.81
C PHE A 66 7.97 -4.30 -12.03
N PRO A 67 8.00 -3.39 -11.01
CA PRO A 67 7.76 -1.97 -11.28
C PRO A 67 8.87 -1.34 -12.12
N THR A 68 10.13 -1.74 -11.89
CA THR A 68 11.27 -1.28 -12.71
C THR A 68 11.11 -1.73 -14.17
N LEU A 69 10.72 -2.98 -14.39
CA LEU A 69 10.48 -3.52 -15.73
C LEU A 69 9.31 -2.83 -16.43
N LEU A 70 8.21 -2.55 -15.74
CA LEU A 70 7.09 -1.78 -16.28
C LEU A 70 7.55 -0.36 -16.70
N ARG A 71 8.28 0.31 -15.84
CA ARG A 71 8.83 1.65 -16.13
C ARG A 71 9.73 1.62 -17.37
N GLN A 72 10.63 0.66 -17.47
CA GLN A 72 11.52 0.47 -18.63
C GLN A 72 10.74 0.13 -19.91
N SER A 73 9.58 -0.50 -19.77
CA SER A 73 8.67 -0.81 -20.89
C SER A 73 7.78 0.37 -21.30
N GLY A 74 7.98 1.55 -20.74
CA GLY A 74 7.29 2.77 -21.10
C GLY A 74 6.01 3.08 -20.31
N TYR A 75 5.71 2.30 -19.25
CA TYR A 75 4.64 2.67 -18.35
C TYR A 75 5.00 3.92 -17.54
N GLN A 76 4.01 4.76 -17.27
CA GLN A 76 4.12 5.76 -16.23
C GLN A 76 3.84 5.11 -14.88
N THR A 77 4.79 5.18 -13.95
CA THR A 77 4.71 4.43 -12.71
C THR A 77 4.56 5.35 -11.51
N ALA A 78 3.62 5.04 -10.60
CA ALA A 78 3.42 5.79 -9.37
C ALA A 78 3.25 4.90 -8.14
N PHE A 79 3.65 5.43 -6.99
CA PHE A 79 3.49 4.79 -5.68
C PHE A 79 3.07 5.81 -4.63
N TYR A 80 1.98 5.51 -3.90
CA TYR A 80 1.56 6.32 -2.76
C TYR A 80 1.26 5.44 -1.55
N GLY A 81 1.86 5.79 -0.41
CA GLY A 81 1.56 5.17 0.88
C GLY A 81 2.70 4.42 1.56
N LYS A 82 2.40 3.30 2.18
CA LYS A 82 3.34 2.53 3.01
C LYS A 82 4.35 1.79 2.15
N GLN A 83 5.62 2.19 2.24
CA GLN A 83 6.73 1.55 1.52
C GLN A 83 7.27 0.31 2.28
N HIS A 84 7.79 0.51 3.47
CA HIS A 84 8.27 -0.51 4.43
C HIS A 84 9.14 -1.62 3.84
N VAL A 85 10.06 -1.27 2.93
CA VAL A 85 11.13 -2.14 2.44
C VAL A 85 12.45 -1.46 2.69
N LYS A 86 13.45 -2.20 3.12
CA LYS A 86 14.81 -1.71 3.30
C LYS A 86 15.61 -1.99 2.03
N TRP A 87 16.31 -0.98 1.56
CA TRP A 87 17.17 -1.07 0.38
C TRP A 87 18.63 -1.15 0.79
N GLU A 88 19.45 -1.72 -0.06
CA GLU A 88 20.89 -1.72 0.08
C GLU A 88 21.44 -0.29 0.21
N LYS A 89 22.56 -0.12 0.89
CA LYS A 89 23.16 1.20 1.12
C LYS A 89 23.46 1.91 -0.20
N GLY A 90 22.99 3.16 -0.31
CA GLY A 90 23.15 3.96 -1.52
C GLY A 90 22.11 3.69 -2.61
N VAL A 91 21.18 2.77 -2.38
CA VAL A 91 20.08 2.50 -3.31
C VAL A 91 18.79 3.14 -2.81
N ASN A 92 18.12 3.88 -3.69
CA ASN A 92 16.75 4.36 -3.46
C ASN A 92 15.79 3.61 -4.38
N GLY A 93 15.24 2.51 -3.87
CA GLY A 93 14.34 1.66 -4.66
C GLY A 93 13.08 2.38 -5.14
N MET A 94 12.59 3.38 -4.38
CA MET A 94 11.41 4.13 -4.80
C MET A 94 11.68 4.92 -6.08
N THR A 95 12.77 5.66 -6.12
CA THR A 95 13.17 6.43 -7.31
C THR A 95 13.54 5.54 -8.50
N SER A 96 14.02 4.31 -8.25
CA SER A 96 14.34 3.36 -9.32
C SER A 96 13.08 2.75 -9.95
N MET A 97 12.06 2.47 -9.13
CA MET A 97 10.83 1.79 -9.56
C MET A 97 9.76 2.75 -10.08
N PHE A 98 9.68 3.97 -9.54
CA PHE A 98 8.54 4.86 -9.76
C PHE A 98 8.96 6.24 -10.25
N ASP A 99 8.23 6.76 -11.24
CA ASP A 99 8.40 8.12 -11.76
C ASP A 99 7.85 9.16 -10.78
N ASP A 100 6.73 8.84 -10.13
CA ASP A 100 6.12 9.65 -9.08
C ASP A 100 5.90 8.79 -7.82
N HIS A 101 6.29 9.30 -6.65
CA HIS A 101 6.08 8.56 -5.42
C HIS A 101 6.06 9.45 -4.18
N GLU A 102 5.21 9.07 -3.25
CA GLU A 102 5.23 9.63 -1.90
C GLU A 102 5.03 8.52 -0.86
N VAL A 103 5.99 8.44 0.06
CA VAL A 103 5.91 7.50 1.18
C VAL A 103 5.16 8.16 2.32
N LEU A 104 3.98 7.63 2.64
CA LEU A 104 3.07 8.13 3.66
C LEU A 104 2.95 7.13 4.80
N HIS A 105 3.41 7.54 5.98
CA HIS A 105 3.43 6.69 7.16
C HIS A 105 2.19 6.89 8.03
N ARG A 106 1.74 5.82 8.71
CA ARG A 106 0.59 5.82 9.63
C ARG A 106 0.83 6.51 10.98
N ASN A 107 2.06 6.77 11.35
CA ASN A 107 2.36 7.38 12.66
C ASN A 107 2.63 8.88 12.51
N PRO A 108 1.68 9.76 12.84
CA PRO A 108 0.29 9.48 13.21
C PRO A 108 -0.61 9.17 11.99
N TYR A 109 -1.72 8.47 12.20
CA TYR A 109 -2.73 8.26 11.15
C TYR A 109 -3.41 9.56 10.74
N LEU A 110 -3.77 10.40 11.71
CA LEU A 110 -4.38 11.70 11.46
C LEU A 110 -3.30 12.76 11.22
N LYS A 111 -3.24 13.27 10.01
CA LYS A 111 -2.30 14.29 9.57
C LYS A 111 -2.92 15.68 9.72
N LYS A 112 -2.18 16.61 10.33
CA LYS A 112 -2.59 18.01 10.38
C LYS A 112 -2.32 18.67 9.03
N MET A 113 -3.37 19.19 8.43
CA MET A 113 -3.33 19.90 7.16
C MET A 113 -2.93 21.37 7.36
N PRO A 114 -2.54 22.10 6.27
CA PRO A 114 -2.17 23.51 6.36
C PRO A 114 -3.28 24.43 6.91
N ASP A 115 -4.54 24.07 6.69
CA ASP A 115 -5.72 24.79 7.21
C ASP A 115 -6.05 24.45 8.68
N GLY A 116 -5.25 23.57 9.30
CA GLY A 116 -5.43 23.11 10.68
C GLY A 116 -6.37 21.92 10.84
N SER A 117 -7.06 21.47 9.80
CA SER A 117 -7.90 20.27 9.82
C SER A 117 -7.07 19.00 10.00
N LEU A 118 -7.73 17.93 10.40
CA LEU A 118 -7.13 16.59 10.48
C LEU A 118 -7.69 15.71 9.35
N ARG A 119 -6.78 15.04 8.65
CA ARG A 119 -7.15 14.07 7.62
C ARG A 119 -6.45 12.74 7.86
N HIS A 120 -7.17 11.65 7.64
CA HIS A 120 -6.58 10.32 7.71
C HIS A 120 -5.59 10.11 6.57
N VAL A 121 -4.46 9.47 6.86
CA VAL A 121 -3.38 9.27 5.86
C VAL A 121 -3.86 8.52 4.62
N ASP A 122 -4.79 7.57 4.79
CA ASP A 122 -5.29 6.78 3.66
C ASP A 122 -6.28 7.56 2.78
N GLU A 123 -6.95 8.60 3.31
CA GLU A 123 -7.69 9.56 2.48
C GLU A 123 -6.73 10.36 1.58
N ILE A 124 -5.59 10.78 2.13
CA ILE A 124 -4.55 11.49 1.37
C ILE A 124 -3.98 10.59 0.28
N ILE A 125 -3.73 9.30 0.57
CA ILE A 125 -3.30 8.31 -0.43
C ILE A 125 -4.35 8.17 -1.53
N GLY A 126 -5.61 8.09 -1.16
CA GLY A 126 -6.74 8.00 -2.10
C GLY A 126 -6.79 9.20 -3.05
N ASP A 127 -6.74 10.42 -2.52
CA ASP A 127 -6.78 11.66 -3.32
C ASP A 127 -5.61 11.74 -4.31
N LYS A 128 -4.40 11.44 -3.86
CA LYS A 128 -3.21 11.41 -4.75
C LYS A 128 -3.36 10.38 -5.84
N SER A 129 -3.90 9.21 -5.50
CA SER A 129 -4.14 8.14 -6.47
C SER A 129 -5.18 8.53 -7.52
N VAL A 130 -6.26 9.16 -7.12
CA VAL A 130 -7.29 9.69 -8.02
C VAL A 130 -6.71 10.78 -8.93
N ALA A 131 -5.98 11.74 -8.35
CA ALA A 131 -5.32 12.80 -9.11
C ALA A 131 -4.33 12.24 -10.15
N PHE A 132 -3.54 11.24 -9.76
CA PHE A 132 -2.64 10.56 -10.69
C PHE A 132 -3.41 9.93 -11.86
N VAL A 133 -4.45 9.14 -11.58
CA VAL A 133 -5.24 8.47 -12.62
C VAL A 133 -5.91 9.50 -13.56
N GLN A 134 -6.45 10.59 -13.01
CA GLN A 134 -7.08 11.65 -13.80
C GLN A 134 -6.09 12.40 -14.72
N ALA A 135 -4.83 12.45 -14.34
CA ALA A 135 -3.77 13.10 -15.13
C ALA A 135 -3.23 12.20 -16.27
N GLN A 136 -3.64 10.93 -16.34
CA GLN A 136 -3.14 10.02 -17.36
C GLN A 136 -3.83 10.23 -18.71
N SER A 137 -3.07 10.02 -19.79
CA SER A 137 -3.61 9.99 -21.15
C SER A 137 -3.95 8.54 -21.57
N ALA A 138 -4.85 8.39 -22.53
CA ALA A 138 -5.17 7.08 -23.09
C ALA A 138 -4.02 6.49 -23.94
N GLU A 139 -3.03 7.30 -24.31
CA GLU A 139 -1.94 6.91 -25.20
C GLU A 139 -0.77 6.23 -24.49
N LYS A 140 -0.66 6.43 -23.17
CA LYS A 140 0.43 5.87 -22.39
C LYS A 140 -0.10 4.99 -21.25
N PRO A 141 0.32 3.71 -21.19
CA PRO A 141 -0.08 2.87 -20.07
C PRO A 141 0.51 3.37 -18.76
N PHE A 142 -0.20 3.16 -17.67
CA PHE A 142 0.30 3.50 -16.34
C PHE A 142 0.22 2.30 -15.38
N PHE A 143 1.04 2.37 -14.35
CA PHE A 143 1.01 1.47 -13.21
C PHE A 143 0.97 2.31 -11.93
N LEU A 144 -0.07 2.11 -11.13
CA LEU A 144 -0.24 2.77 -9.83
C LEU A 144 -0.25 1.73 -8.72
N TYR A 145 0.64 1.90 -7.75
CA TYR A 145 0.66 1.11 -6.52
C TYR A 145 0.13 1.95 -5.35
N MET A 146 -1.11 1.69 -4.95
CA MET A 146 -1.71 2.27 -3.73
C MET A 146 -1.43 1.35 -2.55
N SER A 147 -0.78 1.87 -1.53
CA SER A 147 -0.38 1.12 -0.35
C SER A 147 -0.96 1.72 0.91
N PHE A 148 -2.22 1.39 1.19
CA PHE A 148 -2.92 1.85 2.38
C PHE A 148 -2.30 1.32 3.67
N ASN A 149 -2.48 2.06 4.76
CA ASN A 149 -1.98 1.71 6.09
C ASN A 149 -3.01 0.93 6.91
N ILE A 150 -4.30 1.16 6.69
CA ILE A 150 -5.39 0.40 7.32
C ILE A 150 -5.29 -1.07 6.83
N SER A 151 -5.52 -2.03 7.70
CA SER A 151 -5.92 -2.04 9.11
C SER A 151 -4.76 -2.33 10.07
N HIS A 152 -3.62 -1.68 9.88
CA HIS A 152 -2.48 -1.85 10.78
C HIS A 152 -2.66 -0.99 12.05
N ALA A 153 -2.23 -1.51 13.20
CA ALA A 153 -2.24 -0.74 14.44
C ALA A 153 -1.31 0.49 14.38
N GLU A 154 -1.66 1.56 15.07
CA GLU A 154 -0.75 2.66 15.35
C GLU A 154 0.08 2.34 16.60
N ASP A 155 1.28 1.81 16.39
CA ASP A 155 2.13 1.32 17.47
C ASP A 155 2.61 2.43 18.42
N GLY A 156 2.60 3.69 17.95
CA GLY A 156 3.00 4.88 18.70
C GLY A 156 1.93 5.40 19.68
N ASP A 157 0.66 5.20 19.39
CA ASP A 157 -0.43 5.68 20.22
C ASP A 157 -0.73 4.68 21.36
N LYS A 158 -0.58 5.13 22.59
CA LYS A 158 -0.78 4.33 23.80
C LYS A 158 -2.12 4.62 24.48
N ARG A 159 -2.95 5.47 23.92
CA ARG A 159 -4.26 5.78 24.48
C ARG A 159 -5.22 4.61 24.27
N PRO A 160 -6.00 4.24 25.28
CA PRO A 160 -7.03 3.20 25.12
C PRO A 160 -8.02 3.58 24.01
N GLY A 161 -8.31 2.64 23.11
CA GLY A 161 -9.24 2.85 21.99
C GLY A 161 -8.65 3.53 20.75
N TYR A 162 -7.40 4.02 20.79
CA TYR A 162 -6.75 4.71 19.67
C TYR A 162 -5.71 3.87 18.93
N HIS A 163 -5.65 2.61 19.24
CA HIS A 163 -4.67 1.70 18.62
C HIS A 163 -4.96 1.42 17.14
N TYR A 164 -6.24 1.38 16.77
CA TYR A 164 -6.70 1.32 15.39
C TYR A 164 -7.47 2.59 15.08
N GLN A 165 -7.06 3.30 14.06
CA GLN A 165 -7.68 4.56 13.66
C GLN A 165 -8.26 4.41 12.25
N TRP A 166 -9.35 5.09 12.02
CA TRP A 166 -10.10 5.12 10.76
C TRP A 166 -10.35 6.57 10.34
N PRO A 167 -10.72 6.83 9.08
CA PRO A 167 -11.13 8.17 8.64
C PRO A 167 -12.26 8.73 9.51
N LEU A 168 -12.16 10.00 9.89
CA LEU A 168 -13.13 10.63 10.79
C LEU A 168 -14.56 10.60 10.24
N ALA A 169 -14.72 10.55 8.92
CA ALA A 169 -16.03 10.41 8.26
C ALA A 169 -16.68 9.04 8.47
N GLU A 170 -15.91 8.04 8.87
CA GLU A 170 -16.37 6.67 9.12
C GLU A 170 -16.69 6.42 10.60
N ASP A 171 -16.52 7.43 11.44
CA ASP A 171 -16.77 7.30 12.89
C ASP A 171 -18.27 7.04 13.14
N GLY A 172 -18.54 6.06 14.00
CA GLY A 172 -19.90 5.66 14.34
C GLY A 172 -20.64 4.79 13.31
N LEU A 173 -20.09 4.55 12.10
CA LEU A 173 -20.82 3.79 11.05
C LEU A 173 -21.09 2.32 11.42
N PHE A 174 -20.35 1.76 12.35
CA PHE A 174 -20.37 0.33 12.67
C PHE A 174 -20.61 0.03 14.15
N GLU A 175 -21.09 1.02 14.93
CA GLU A 175 -21.32 0.86 16.37
C GLU A 175 -22.42 -0.16 16.68
N ASP A 176 -23.42 -0.31 15.80
CA ASP A 176 -24.54 -1.24 15.95
C ASP A 176 -24.27 -2.63 15.36
N ILE A 177 -23.04 -2.90 14.92
CA ILE A 177 -22.68 -4.19 14.34
C ILE A 177 -22.16 -5.13 15.41
N GLU A 178 -22.89 -6.22 15.64
CA GLU A 178 -22.44 -7.29 16.52
C GLU A 178 -21.22 -8.01 15.94
N PRO A 179 -20.16 -8.27 16.72
CA PRO A 179 -19.03 -9.08 16.29
C PRO A 179 -19.48 -10.48 15.85
N ILE A 180 -18.89 -10.98 14.76
CA ILE A 180 -19.18 -12.31 14.20
C ILE A 180 -18.19 -13.32 14.78
#